data_59c508560108c40a7e9154883202b2f5
#
_entry.id   59c508560108c40a7e9154883202b2f5
#
_cell.length_a   1.000
_cell.length_b   1.000
_cell.length_c   1.000
_cell.angle_alpha   90.00
_cell.angle_beta   90.00
_cell.angle_gamma   90.00
#
_symmetry.space_group_name_H-M   'P 1'
#
loop_
_entity.id
_entity.type
_entity.pdbx_description
1 polymer ?
#
loop_
_entity_poly.entity_id
_entity_poly.type
_entity_poly.pdbx_seq_one_letter_code
_entity_poly.pdbx_strand_id
1 'polypeptide(L)'
;VLDRYDPNIPLCLCGGAALNVLVNEKIKEKYDRPVYVPPNPHDGGLSLGHLFMYREPTERVDITYSGLPLLDRNKLPEYIEKYNAKKVNKKEIAEIIKDGKIIGLVYGDSEVGPRALGNRSIVCDPNIADMKDILNSKVKFREWYRPFAPFCKKEDAHKYFDSPNFDNLEYMSYAPKVKVDTLPSITHVDGTARLQTVTEESHSHFYELLTEFGKISETNVLLNTSFNIRGYPI
;
A
#
# COMPACT_ATOMS: atom_id res chain seq x y z
N VAL A 1 14.32 -2.60 26.66
CA VAL A 1 15.07 -1.36 26.26
C VAL A 1 14.12 -0.17 26.26
N LEU A 2 12.97 -0.25 25.60
CA LEU A 2 12.01 0.88 25.49
C LEU A 2 11.43 1.31 26.83
N ASP A 3 11.31 0.40 27.79
CA ASP A 3 10.80 0.69 29.13
C ASP A 3 11.71 1.62 29.96
N ARG A 4 12.91 1.94 29.45
CA ARG A 4 13.88 2.84 30.08
C ARG A 4 13.74 4.31 29.65
N TYR A 5 12.89 4.58 28.66
CA TYR A 5 12.67 5.91 28.10
C TYR A 5 11.30 6.46 28.49
N ASP A 6 11.16 7.78 28.48
CA ASP A 6 9.91 8.45 28.75
C ASP A 6 8.78 7.88 27.87
N PRO A 7 7.68 7.40 28.46
CA PRO A 7 6.55 6.83 27.70
C PRO A 7 5.87 7.83 26.77
N ASN A 8 6.06 9.13 26.94
CA ASN A 8 5.46 10.16 26.11
C ASN A 8 6.25 10.46 24.82
N ILE A 9 7.49 9.97 24.71
CA ILE A 9 8.32 10.21 23.52
C ILE A 9 7.85 9.30 22.37
N PRO A 10 7.48 9.84 21.20
CA PRO A 10 7.14 9.03 20.02
C PRO A 10 8.31 8.13 19.59
N LEU A 11 8.01 6.95 19.08
CA LEU A 11 8.99 6.02 18.56
C LEU A 11 9.10 6.13 17.03
N CYS A 12 10.33 6.22 16.52
CA CYS A 12 10.61 6.04 15.10
C CYS A 12 11.39 4.73 14.91
N LEU A 13 10.82 3.80 14.14
CA LEU A 13 11.42 2.51 13.85
C LEU A 13 12.10 2.55 12.49
N CYS A 14 13.42 2.39 12.47
CA CYS A 14 14.25 2.39 11.27
C CYS A 14 15.16 1.16 11.24
N GLY A 15 15.83 0.96 10.10
CA GLY A 15 16.67 -0.20 9.82
C GLY A 15 15.87 -1.37 9.22
N GLY A 16 16.57 -2.40 8.75
CA GLY A 16 15.96 -3.57 8.11
C GLY A 16 14.93 -4.29 8.99
N ALA A 17 15.10 -4.25 10.33
CA ALA A 17 14.13 -4.82 11.27
C ALA A 17 12.75 -4.16 11.22
N ALA A 18 12.67 -2.88 10.84
CA ALA A 18 11.41 -2.16 10.69
C ALA A 18 10.56 -2.63 9.48
N LEU A 19 11.09 -3.51 8.63
CA LEU A 19 10.30 -4.20 7.60
C LEU A 19 9.43 -5.33 8.15
N ASN A 20 9.63 -5.73 9.41
CA ASN A 20 8.83 -6.77 10.06
C ASN A 20 7.54 -6.17 10.61
N VAL A 21 6.50 -6.22 9.80
CA VAL A 21 5.18 -5.64 10.10
C VAL A 21 4.51 -6.24 11.35
N LEU A 22 4.77 -7.52 11.66
CA LEU A 22 4.23 -8.18 12.85
C LEU A 22 4.90 -7.68 14.14
N VAL A 23 6.20 -7.42 14.09
CA VAL A 23 6.93 -6.82 15.23
C VAL A 23 6.47 -5.38 15.42
N ASN A 24 6.32 -4.62 14.35
CA ASN A 24 5.83 -3.24 14.42
C ASN A 24 4.42 -3.15 15.04
N GLU A 25 3.50 -4.05 14.64
CA GLU A 25 2.16 -4.13 15.23
C GLU A 25 2.22 -4.44 16.72
N LYS A 26 3.02 -5.44 17.13
CA LYS A 26 3.18 -5.77 18.56
C LYS A 26 3.80 -4.63 19.38
N ILE A 27 4.68 -3.83 18.80
CA ILE A 27 5.22 -2.64 19.47
C ILE A 27 4.10 -1.62 19.66
N LYS A 28 3.30 -1.38 18.63
CA LYS A 28 2.16 -0.46 18.65
C LYS A 28 1.09 -0.89 19.66
N GLU A 29 0.79 -2.19 19.74
CA GLU A 29 -0.15 -2.75 20.73
C GLU A 29 0.36 -2.65 22.17
N LYS A 30 1.68 -2.86 22.35
CA LYS A 30 2.28 -2.91 23.69
C LYS A 30 2.50 -1.55 24.33
N TYR A 31 2.84 -0.55 23.52
CA TYR A 31 3.25 0.78 24.03
C TYR A 31 2.21 1.83 23.64
N ASP A 32 1.62 2.46 24.64
CA ASP A 32 0.65 3.55 24.48
C ASP A 32 1.39 4.86 24.11
N ARG A 33 1.99 4.86 22.93
CA ARG A 33 2.68 6.03 22.36
C ARG A 33 2.65 5.99 20.84
N PRO A 34 2.81 7.14 20.15
CA PRO A 34 2.90 7.14 18.69
C PRO A 34 4.11 6.33 18.21
N VAL A 35 3.88 5.40 17.28
CA VAL A 35 4.94 4.62 16.62
C VAL A 35 4.91 4.95 15.14
N TYR A 36 6.03 5.39 14.60
CA TYR A 36 6.19 5.77 13.20
C TYR A 36 7.22 4.88 12.51
N VAL A 37 6.88 4.38 11.35
CA VAL A 37 7.79 3.67 10.44
C VAL A 37 7.77 4.43 9.12
N PRO A 38 8.90 5.00 8.67
CA PRO A 38 8.94 5.77 7.44
C PRO A 38 8.69 4.89 6.20
N PRO A 39 8.35 5.48 5.04
CA PRO A 39 8.07 4.73 3.81
C PRO A 39 9.28 3.91 3.33
N ASN A 40 10.49 4.36 3.63
CA ASN A 40 11.74 3.66 3.29
C ASN A 40 12.62 3.49 4.55
N PRO A 41 12.27 2.57 5.47
CA PRO A 41 12.91 2.47 6.79
C PRO A 41 14.30 1.82 6.78
N HIS A 42 14.64 1.05 5.74
CA HIS A 42 15.90 0.30 5.62
C HIS A 42 17.02 1.09 4.92
N ASP A 43 18.13 0.42 4.61
CA ASP A 43 19.32 1.04 4.00
C ASP A 43 19.03 1.81 2.69
N GLY A 44 17.97 1.45 1.96
CA GLY A 44 17.51 2.21 0.79
C GLY A 44 17.14 3.68 1.10
N GLY A 45 16.85 4.02 2.36
CA GLY A 45 16.58 5.39 2.80
C GLY A 45 17.82 6.21 3.17
N LEU A 46 19.01 5.59 3.26
CA LEU A 46 20.23 6.27 3.73
C LEU A 46 20.65 7.43 2.82
N SER A 47 20.51 7.29 1.51
CA SER A 47 20.86 8.36 0.57
C SER A 47 20.03 9.63 0.80
N LEU A 48 18.74 9.47 1.06
CA LEU A 48 17.85 10.58 1.42
C LEU A 48 18.18 11.14 2.81
N GLY A 49 18.49 10.28 3.77
CA GLY A 49 18.93 10.69 5.11
C GLY A 49 20.18 11.55 5.06
N HIS A 50 21.18 11.16 4.27
CA HIS A 50 22.38 11.96 4.06
C HIS A 50 22.10 13.31 3.38
N LEU A 51 21.18 13.33 2.39
CA LEU A 51 20.77 14.57 1.75
C LEU A 51 20.11 15.52 2.76
N PHE A 52 19.22 14.99 3.60
CA PHE A 52 18.55 15.78 4.62
C PHE A 52 19.50 16.30 5.71
N MET A 53 20.51 15.51 6.09
CA MET A 53 21.57 16.00 7.00
C MET A 53 22.37 17.16 6.38
N TYR A 54 22.57 17.16 5.07
CA TYR A 54 23.28 18.22 4.38
C TYR A 54 22.42 19.46 4.11
N ARG A 55 21.13 19.26 3.76
CA ARG A 55 20.21 20.34 3.37
C ARG A 55 19.39 20.90 4.54
N GLU A 56 19.27 20.15 5.63
CA GLU A 56 18.52 20.51 6.84
C GLU A 56 17.15 21.12 6.51
N PRO A 57 16.19 20.34 5.97
CA PRO A 57 14.89 20.86 5.57
C PRO A 57 14.19 21.47 6.77
N THR A 58 13.65 22.69 6.59
CA THR A 58 12.95 23.45 7.64
C THR A 58 11.46 23.07 7.72
N GLU A 59 10.97 22.31 6.76
CA GLU A 59 9.59 21.85 6.69
C GLU A 59 9.53 20.33 6.50
N ARG A 60 8.37 19.73 6.81
CA ARG A 60 8.15 18.32 6.56
C ARG A 60 8.17 18.05 5.04
N VAL A 61 9.03 17.13 4.61
CA VAL A 61 9.12 16.68 3.24
C VAL A 61 8.47 15.30 3.13
N ASP A 62 7.44 15.18 2.30
CA ASP A 62 6.91 13.87 1.93
C ASP A 62 7.71 13.31 0.76
N ILE A 63 8.42 12.23 1.02
CA ILE A 63 9.27 11.54 0.04
C ILE A 63 8.58 10.31 -0.57
N THR A 64 7.37 10.00 -0.17
CA THR A 64 6.70 8.74 -0.52
C THR A 64 6.62 8.51 -2.02
N TYR A 65 6.31 9.57 -2.78
CA TYR A 65 6.16 9.53 -4.23
C TYR A 65 7.19 10.44 -4.92
N SER A 66 8.46 10.32 -4.54
CA SER A 66 9.57 11.11 -5.10
C SER A 66 10.52 10.26 -5.96
N GLY A 67 10.07 9.10 -6.41
CA GLY A 67 10.84 8.21 -7.26
C GLY A 67 10.84 8.64 -8.74
N LEU A 68 11.06 7.69 -9.63
CA LEU A 68 11.11 7.99 -11.06
C LEU A 68 9.74 8.43 -11.60
N PRO A 69 9.70 9.51 -12.39
CA PRO A 69 8.49 9.99 -13.02
C PRO A 69 7.98 8.99 -14.08
N LEU A 70 6.74 9.18 -14.51
CA LEU A 70 6.23 8.50 -15.70
C LEU A 70 7.07 8.89 -16.91
N LEU A 71 7.54 7.86 -17.60
CA LEU A 71 8.37 8.01 -18.79
C LEU A 71 7.65 8.79 -19.88
N ASP A 72 8.41 9.58 -20.56
CA ASP A 72 8.23 10.13 -21.91
C ASP A 72 6.76 10.41 -22.29
N ARG A 73 6.15 11.35 -21.57
CA ARG A 73 4.76 11.78 -21.83
C ARG A 73 4.53 12.21 -23.29
N ASN A 74 5.61 12.60 -23.99
CA ASN A 74 5.55 13.01 -25.40
C ASN A 74 5.23 11.83 -26.33
N LYS A 75 5.53 10.60 -25.92
CA LYS A 75 5.19 9.37 -26.66
C LYS A 75 3.81 8.81 -26.35
N LEU A 76 3.08 9.41 -25.42
CA LEU A 76 1.76 8.93 -25.05
C LEU A 76 0.79 8.83 -26.26
N PRO A 77 0.71 9.79 -27.19
CA PRO A 77 -0.13 9.65 -28.40
C PRO A 77 0.21 8.41 -29.23
N GLU A 78 1.50 8.15 -29.45
CA GLU A 78 1.97 6.95 -30.18
C GLU A 78 1.53 5.66 -29.50
N TYR A 79 1.65 5.59 -28.16
CA TYR A 79 1.23 4.42 -27.40
C TYR A 79 -0.29 4.25 -27.38
N ILE A 80 -1.06 5.35 -27.31
CA ILE A 80 -2.52 5.30 -27.38
C ILE A 80 -2.95 4.65 -28.70
N GLU A 81 -2.38 5.08 -29.82
CA GLU A 81 -2.68 4.51 -31.14
C GLU A 81 -2.21 3.07 -31.25
N LYS A 82 -0.96 2.78 -30.90
CA LYS A 82 -0.34 1.45 -31.00
C LYS A 82 -1.10 0.38 -30.23
N TYR A 83 -1.60 0.72 -29.05
CA TYR A 83 -2.28 -0.22 -28.15
C TYR A 83 -3.80 -0.05 -28.13
N ASN A 84 -4.35 0.80 -29.01
CA ASN A 84 -5.78 1.13 -29.04
C ASN A 84 -6.31 1.49 -27.63
N ALA A 85 -5.56 2.33 -26.93
CA ALA A 85 -5.90 2.70 -25.57
C ALA A 85 -7.13 3.63 -25.55
N LYS A 86 -7.94 3.50 -24.51
CA LYS A 86 -9.17 4.30 -24.34
C LYS A 86 -9.09 5.08 -23.04
N LYS A 87 -9.69 6.27 -23.06
CA LYS A 87 -9.89 7.04 -21.83
C LYS A 87 -11.01 6.38 -21.03
N VAL A 88 -10.74 6.08 -19.75
CA VAL A 88 -11.70 5.52 -18.81
C VAL A 88 -11.78 6.39 -17.55
N ASN A 89 -12.90 6.36 -16.85
CA ASN A 89 -13.09 7.03 -15.57
C ASN A 89 -12.98 6.03 -14.40
N LYS A 90 -12.98 6.54 -13.15
CA LYS A 90 -12.83 5.71 -11.95
C LYS A 90 -13.96 4.71 -11.75
N LYS A 91 -15.18 5.06 -12.16
CA LYS A 91 -16.34 4.17 -12.08
C LYS A 91 -16.16 2.97 -13.01
N GLU A 92 -15.77 3.20 -14.26
CA GLU A 92 -15.49 2.12 -15.22
C GLU A 92 -14.37 1.20 -14.73
N ILE A 93 -13.30 1.76 -14.12
CA ILE A 93 -12.23 0.97 -13.51
C ILE A 93 -12.77 0.12 -12.35
N ALA A 94 -13.60 0.69 -11.50
CA ALA A 94 -14.22 -0.01 -10.37
C ALA A 94 -15.11 -1.18 -10.85
N GLU A 95 -15.91 -0.96 -11.90
CA GLU A 95 -16.74 -1.99 -12.54
C GLU A 95 -15.89 -3.15 -13.08
N ILE A 96 -14.79 -2.85 -13.77
CA ILE A 96 -13.85 -3.85 -14.29
C ILE A 96 -13.23 -4.67 -13.14
N ILE A 97 -12.86 -4.02 -12.03
CA ILE A 97 -12.34 -4.72 -10.84
C ILE A 97 -13.43 -5.61 -10.23
N LYS A 98 -14.67 -5.11 -10.11
CA LYS A 98 -15.81 -5.87 -9.55
C LYS A 98 -16.14 -7.10 -10.40
N ASP A 99 -15.94 -7.03 -11.71
CA ASP A 99 -16.05 -8.17 -12.64
C ASP A 99 -14.92 -9.20 -12.51
N GLY A 100 -14.06 -9.07 -11.48
CA GLY A 100 -12.99 -10.02 -11.18
C GLY A 100 -11.73 -9.85 -12.04
N LYS A 101 -11.57 -8.70 -12.70
CA LYS A 101 -10.37 -8.43 -13.49
C LYS A 101 -9.24 -7.91 -12.59
N ILE A 102 -8.01 -8.21 -13.02
CA ILE A 102 -6.78 -7.74 -12.39
C ILE A 102 -6.27 -6.54 -13.19
N ILE A 103 -6.04 -5.41 -12.53
CA ILE A 103 -5.63 -4.16 -13.19
C ILE A 103 -4.25 -3.76 -12.71
N GLY A 104 -3.36 -3.44 -13.66
CA GLY A 104 -2.12 -2.72 -13.40
C GLY A 104 -2.37 -1.22 -13.39
N LEU A 105 -1.95 -0.55 -12.31
CA LEU A 105 -2.06 0.89 -12.15
C LEU A 105 -0.67 1.53 -12.17
N VAL A 106 -0.51 2.53 -13.04
CA VAL A 106 0.69 3.35 -13.13
C VAL A 106 0.25 4.81 -13.07
N TYR A 107 0.69 5.54 -12.03
CA TYR A 107 0.30 6.92 -11.79
C TYR A 107 1.49 7.74 -11.28
N GLY A 108 1.58 9.02 -11.62
CA GLY A 108 2.59 9.95 -11.10
C GLY A 108 4.01 9.39 -10.99
N ASP A 109 4.77 9.91 -10.07
CA ASP A 109 6.12 9.43 -9.75
C ASP A 109 6.07 8.14 -8.93
N SER A 110 7.07 7.27 -9.06
CA SER A 110 7.09 6.00 -8.33
C SER A 110 7.29 6.21 -6.83
N GLU A 111 6.92 5.18 -6.07
CA GLU A 111 7.18 5.15 -4.65
C GLU A 111 8.69 5.07 -4.36
N VAL A 112 9.12 5.75 -3.28
CA VAL A 112 10.44 5.59 -2.69
C VAL A 112 10.32 4.62 -1.50
N GLY A 113 10.82 3.40 -1.68
CA GLY A 113 10.75 2.39 -0.65
C GLY A 113 10.42 0.99 -1.18
N PRO A 114 10.34 0.00 -0.29
CA PRO A 114 10.18 -1.41 -0.66
C PRO A 114 8.74 -1.81 -1.00
N ARG A 115 7.77 -0.89 -0.96
CA ARG A 115 6.35 -1.17 -1.11
C ARG A 115 5.74 -0.40 -2.27
N ALA A 116 4.88 -1.05 -3.03
CA ALA A 116 3.98 -0.38 -3.95
C ALA A 116 2.80 0.21 -3.16
N LEU A 117 2.65 1.52 -3.22
CA LEU A 117 1.67 2.27 -2.43
C LEU A 117 0.61 2.95 -3.32
N GLY A 118 0.50 2.50 -4.59
CA GLY A 118 -0.55 2.97 -5.46
C GLY A 118 -0.06 3.48 -6.83
N ASN A 119 1.17 3.95 -6.93
CA ASN A 119 1.67 4.52 -8.18
C ASN A 119 2.29 3.47 -9.12
N ARG A 120 2.71 2.32 -8.59
CA ARG A 120 3.18 1.16 -9.35
C ARG A 120 2.55 -0.10 -8.74
N SER A 121 1.25 -0.27 -8.97
CA SER A 121 0.44 -1.27 -8.27
C SER A 121 -0.33 -2.18 -9.22
N ILE A 122 -0.59 -3.39 -8.78
CA ILE A 122 -1.63 -4.27 -9.31
C ILE A 122 -2.75 -4.33 -8.28
N VAL A 123 -3.97 -4.12 -8.72
CA VAL A 123 -5.16 -4.10 -7.87
C VAL A 123 -6.24 -5.05 -8.38
N CYS A 124 -7.04 -5.60 -7.48
CA CYS A 124 -8.20 -6.44 -7.78
C CYS A 124 -9.16 -6.50 -6.59
N ASP A 125 -10.30 -7.18 -6.77
CA ASP A 125 -11.32 -7.36 -5.74
C ASP A 125 -10.87 -8.41 -4.70
N PRO A 126 -10.66 -8.05 -3.42
CA PRO A 126 -10.27 -8.98 -2.35
C PRO A 126 -11.41 -9.87 -1.86
N ASN A 127 -12.67 -9.59 -2.24
CA ASN A 127 -13.82 -10.40 -1.84
C ASN A 127 -13.88 -11.74 -2.61
N ILE A 128 -13.15 -11.86 -3.73
CA ILE A 128 -13.06 -13.08 -4.53
C ILE A 128 -12.11 -14.06 -3.85
N ALA A 129 -12.64 -15.21 -3.42
CA ALA A 129 -11.93 -16.15 -2.54
C ALA A 129 -10.63 -16.71 -3.14
N ASP A 130 -10.60 -17.02 -4.43
CA ASP A 130 -9.45 -17.58 -5.13
C ASP A 130 -8.53 -16.54 -5.80
N MET A 131 -8.81 -15.24 -5.61
CA MET A 131 -8.02 -14.16 -6.22
C MET A 131 -6.55 -14.21 -5.80
N LYS A 132 -6.26 -14.57 -4.55
CA LYS A 132 -4.89 -14.77 -4.06
C LYS A 132 -4.15 -15.85 -4.86
N ASP A 133 -4.80 -16.98 -5.14
CA ASP A 133 -4.20 -18.09 -5.87
C ASP A 133 -4.03 -17.75 -7.36
N ILE A 134 -5.01 -17.07 -7.94
CA ILE A 134 -4.93 -16.54 -9.30
C ILE A 134 -3.74 -15.59 -9.46
N LEU A 135 -3.59 -14.62 -8.56
CA LEU A 135 -2.47 -13.68 -8.60
C LEU A 135 -1.12 -14.37 -8.41
N ASN A 136 -0.99 -15.28 -7.43
CA ASN A 136 0.27 -15.96 -7.18
C ASN A 136 0.67 -16.88 -8.33
N SER A 137 -0.28 -17.61 -8.92
CA SER A 137 0.00 -18.57 -9.99
C SER A 137 0.13 -17.93 -11.38
N LYS A 138 -0.74 -16.98 -11.74
CA LYS A 138 -0.84 -16.46 -13.12
C LYS A 138 -0.13 -15.12 -13.34
N VAL A 139 0.11 -14.33 -12.30
CA VAL A 139 0.70 -13.00 -12.41
C VAL A 139 2.08 -12.94 -11.77
N LYS A 140 2.19 -13.40 -10.52
CA LYS A 140 3.43 -13.32 -9.75
C LYS A 140 4.35 -14.52 -9.95
N PHE A 141 3.83 -15.68 -10.35
CA PHE A 141 4.58 -16.94 -10.52
C PHE A 141 5.42 -17.27 -9.29
N ARG A 142 4.79 -17.24 -8.12
CA ARG A 142 5.42 -17.44 -6.83
C ARG A 142 4.60 -18.39 -5.94
N GLU A 143 5.11 -18.69 -4.77
CA GLU A 143 4.53 -19.64 -3.83
C GLU A 143 3.11 -19.20 -3.39
N TRP A 144 2.19 -20.16 -3.33
CA TRP A 144 0.76 -19.95 -3.04
C TRP A 144 0.49 -19.29 -1.69
N TYR A 145 1.35 -19.54 -0.68
CA TYR A 145 1.18 -19.02 0.67
C TYR A 145 1.53 -17.53 0.83
N ARG A 146 2.17 -16.92 -0.15
CA ARG A 146 2.57 -15.50 -0.04
C ARG A 146 1.34 -14.59 -0.01
N PRO A 147 1.27 -13.70 1.01
CA PRO A 147 0.11 -12.84 1.19
C PRO A 147 0.12 -11.61 0.27
N PHE A 148 -1.04 -10.99 0.18
CA PHE A 148 -1.24 -9.68 -0.44
C PHE A 148 -1.70 -8.67 0.60
N ALA A 149 -1.66 -7.39 0.26
CA ALA A 149 -1.99 -6.30 1.15
C ALA A 149 -3.37 -5.72 0.83
N PRO A 150 -4.19 -5.41 1.83
CA PRO A 150 -5.37 -4.59 1.65
C PRO A 150 -5.00 -3.11 1.53
N PHE A 151 -5.88 -2.40 0.85
CA PHE A 151 -5.82 -0.99 0.60
C PHE A 151 -7.20 -0.40 0.84
N CYS A 152 -7.35 0.52 1.80
CA CYS A 152 -8.65 1.11 2.12
C CYS A 152 -8.54 2.58 2.54
N LYS A 153 -9.67 3.27 2.59
CA LYS A 153 -9.74 4.61 3.16
C LYS A 153 -9.48 4.57 4.66
N LYS A 154 -8.74 5.57 5.17
CA LYS A 154 -8.40 5.65 6.60
C LYS A 154 -9.64 5.66 7.49
N GLU A 155 -10.66 6.43 7.13
CA GLU A 155 -11.92 6.53 7.86
C GLU A 155 -12.75 5.24 7.89
N ASP A 156 -12.58 4.37 6.90
CA ASP A 156 -13.29 3.09 6.81
C ASP A 156 -12.51 1.91 7.43
N ALA A 157 -11.23 2.08 7.71
CA ALA A 157 -10.35 1.00 8.16
C ALA A 157 -10.87 0.29 9.42
N HIS A 158 -11.46 1.03 10.36
CA HIS A 158 -12.02 0.48 11.60
C HIS A 158 -13.19 -0.50 11.38
N LYS A 159 -13.82 -0.49 10.22
CA LYS A 159 -14.90 -1.42 9.86
C LYS A 159 -14.37 -2.83 9.59
N TYR A 160 -13.15 -2.92 9.05
CA TYR A 160 -12.56 -4.15 8.52
C TYR A 160 -11.41 -4.68 9.35
N PHE A 161 -10.71 -3.81 10.09
CA PHE A 161 -9.49 -4.13 10.80
C PHE A 161 -9.56 -3.73 12.27
N ASP A 162 -8.84 -4.47 13.11
CA ASP A 162 -8.67 -4.20 14.53
C ASP A 162 -7.25 -3.70 14.79
N SER A 163 -7.13 -2.44 15.19
CA SER A 163 -5.86 -1.79 15.53
C SER A 163 -6.09 -0.79 16.67
N PRO A 164 -5.14 -0.59 17.58
CA PRO A 164 -5.25 0.41 18.65
C PRO A 164 -5.51 1.82 18.12
N ASN A 165 -4.96 2.14 16.97
CA ASN A 165 -5.23 3.34 16.21
C ASN A 165 -4.91 3.10 14.72
N PHE A 166 -5.39 3.99 13.85
CA PHE A 166 -5.18 3.92 12.39
C PHE A 166 -4.19 4.99 11.89
N ASP A 167 -3.30 5.45 12.76
CA ASP A 167 -2.24 6.37 12.40
C ASP A 167 -1.02 5.63 11.86
N ASN A 168 -0.32 6.27 10.90
CA ASN A 168 0.90 5.77 10.28
C ASN A 168 0.74 4.41 9.57
N LEU A 169 -0.44 4.13 9.00
CA LEU A 169 -0.73 2.93 8.22
C LEU A 169 -0.58 3.13 6.71
N GLU A 170 -0.15 4.30 6.27
CA GLU A 170 -0.04 4.68 4.85
C GLU A 170 1.03 3.87 4.10
N TYR A 171 2.02 3.28 4.81
CA TYR A 171 3.22 2.68 4.21
C TYR A 171 3.27 1.15 4.30
N MET A 172 2.16 0.47 4.61
CA MET A 172 2.13 -0.99 4.81
C MET A 172 3.10 -1.49 5.89
N SER A 173 3.31 -0.71 6.93
CA SER A 173 4.30 -0.99 7.96
C SER A 173 3.76 -1.80 9.14
N TYR A 174 2.47 -2.08 9.17
CA TYR A 174 1.76 -2.77 10.24
C TYR A 174 0.84 -3.85 9.71
N ALA A 175 0.44 -4.79 10.58
CA ALA A 175 -0.42 -5.90 10.22
C ALA A 175 -1.54 -6.11 11.27
N PRO A 176 -2.56 -5.23 11.29
CA PRO A 176 -3.72 -5.39 12.17
C PRO A 176 -4.51 -6.66 11.85
N LYS A 177 -5.32 -7.13 12.82
CA LYS A 177 -6.22 -8.26 12.61
C LYS A 177 -7.38 -7.87 11.70
N VAL A 178 -7.78 -8.82 10.84
CA VAL A 178 -8.98 -8.70 10.01
C VAL A 178 -10.20 -9.08 10.84
N LYS A 179 -11.25 -8.26 10.81
CA LYS A 179 -12.48 -8.43 11.60
C LYS A 179 -13.63 -9.08 10.82
N VAL A 180 -13.48 -9.21 9.49
CA VAL A 180 -14.56 -9.63 8.60
C VAL A 180 -14.11 -10.80 7.73
N ASP A 181 -15.05 -11.68 7.38
CA ASP A 181 -14.78 -12.86 6.53
C ASP A 181 -14.89 -12.56 5.04
N THR A 182 -15.32 -11.34 4.69
CA THR A 182 -15.54 -10.93 3.29
C THR A 182 -14.26 -10.58 2.54
N LEU A 183 -13.08 -10.66 3.17
CA LEU A 183 -11.78 -10.30 2.61
C LEU A 183 -10.79 -11.49 2.55
N PRO A 184 -11.17 -12.66 1.99
CA PRO A 184 -10.35 -13.87 2.06
C PRO A 184 -9.00 -13.74 1.35
N SER A 185 -8.94 -12.97 0.26
CA SER A 185 -7.73 -12.88 -0.56
C SER A 185 -6.62 -12.01 0.03
N ILE A 186 -6.89 -11.24 1.09
CA ILE A 186 -5.89 -10.41 1.78
C ILE A 186 -5.66 -10.84 3.24
N THR A 187 -6.46 -11.76 3.74
CA THR A 187 -6.30 -12.26 5.11
C THR A 187 -5.18 -13.30 5.16
N HIS A 188 -4.22 -13.07 6.04
CA HIS A 188 -3.11 -13.99 6.29
C HIS A 188 -3.57 -15.19 7.11
N VAL A 189 -2.76 -16.24 7.16
CA VAL A 189 -3.07 -17.47 7.92
C VAL A 189 -3.23 -17.24 9.42
N ASP A 190 -2.65 -16.17 9.95
CA ASP A 190 -2.74 -15.76 11.36
C ASP A 190 -3.90 -14.76 11.62
N GLY A 191 -4.75 -14.52 10.62
CA GLY A 191 -5.88 -13.59 10.68
C GLY A 191 -5.49 -12.11 10.58
N THR A 192 -4.24 -11.79 10.28
CA THR A 192 -3.78 -10.40 10.07
C THR A 192 -3.81 -9.99 8.60
N ALA A 193 -3.64 -8.69 8.33
CA ALA A 193 -3.39 -8.19 6.98
C ALA A 193 -2.45 -6.98 7.02
N ARG A 194 -1.51 -6.89 6.07
CA ARG A 194 -0.57 -5.78 5.96
C ARG A 194 -1.25 -4.57 5.33
N LEU A 195 -1.95 -3.81 6.16
CA LEU A 195 -2.84 -2.73 5.74
C LEU A 195 -2.09 -1.51 5.20
N GLN A 196 -2.62 -0.94 4.12
CA GLN A 196 -2.36 0.42 3.68
C GLN A 196 -3.65 1.24 3.81
N THR A 197 -3.57 2.39 4.47
CA THR A 197 -4.66 3.37 4.48
C THR A 197 -4.34 4.56 3.58
N VAL A 198 -5.39 5.19 3.04
CA VAL A 198 -5.28 6.45 2.29
C VAL A 198 -6.30 7.47 2.75
N THR A 199 -5.92 8.72 2.60
CA THR A 199 -6.81 9.87 2.68
C THR A 199 -6.86 10.55 1.31
N GLU A 200 -7.82 11.42 1.10
CA GLU A 200 -7.91 12.21 -0.13
C GLU A 200 -6.64 13.06 -0.35
N GLU A 201 -6.06 13.57 0.74
CA GLU A 201 -4.83 14.36 0.71
C GLU A 201 -3.59 13.50 0.36
N SER A 202 -3.48 12.31 0.96
CA SER A 202 -2.29 11.46 0.76
C SER A 202 -2.25 10.80 -0.62
N HIS A 203 -3.41 10.45 -1.22
CA HIS A 203 -3.48 9.82 -2.52
C HIS A 203 -4.89 9.93 -3.14
N SER A 204 -5.22 11.08 -3.73
CA SER A 204 -6.55 11.39 -4.27
C SER A 204 -7.05 10.36 -5.29
N HIS A 205 -6.22 9.90 -6.22
CA HIS A 205 -6.61 8.94 -7.26
C HIS A 205 -7.09 7.59 -6.71
N PHE A 206 -6.41 7.07 -5.69
CA PHE A 206 -6.83 5.83 -5.04
C PHE A 206 -8.03 6.05 -4.15
N TYR A 207 -8.09 7.18 -3.48
CA TYR A 207 -9.24 7.54 -2.67
C TYR A 207 -10.52 7.61 -3.52
N GLU A 208 -10.46 8.23 -4.70
CA GLU A 208 -11.56 8.24 -5.67
C GLU A 208 -11.91 6.83 -6.15
N LEU A 209 -10.91 6.01 -6.51
CA LEU A 209 -11.16 4.63 -6.96
C LEU A 209 -11.84 3.79 -5.88
N LEU A 210 -11.39 3.89 -4.62
CA LEU A 210 -12.03 3.23 -3.48
C LEU A 210 -13.46 3.74 -3.28
N THR A 211 -13.70 5.04 -3.50
CA THR A 211 -15.05 5.62 -3.41
C THR A 211 -15.99 5.00 -4.45
N GLU A 212 -15.55 4.90 -5.71
CA GLU A 212 -16.38 4.31 -6.76
C GLU A 212 -16.56 2.80 -6.55
N PHE A 213 -15.50 2.09 -6.15
CA PHE A 213 -15.58 0.66 -5.88
C PHE A 213 -16.53 0.34 -4.72
N GLY A 214 -16.51 1.13 -3.65
CA GLY A 214 -17.40 0.96 -2.50
C GLY A 214 -18.88 1.21 -2.77
N LYS A 215 -19.22 1.87 -3.88
CA LYS A 215 -20.63 2.03 -4.32
C LYS A 215 -21.22 0.75 -4.90
N ILE A 216 -20.37 -0.16 -5.39
CA ILE A 216 -20.78 -1.37 -6.14
C ILE A 216 -20.27 -2.68 -5.50
N SER A 217 -19.46 -2.58 -4.46
CA SER A 217 -18.88 -3.71 -3.73
C SER A 217 -19.41 -3.77 -2.29
N GLU A 218 -19.31 -4.94 -1.65
CA GLU A 218 -19.65 -5.13 -0.24
C GLU A 218 -18.65 -4.42 0.70
N THR A 219 -17.44 -4.15 0.20
CA THR A 219 -16.36 -3.54 0.98
C THR A 219 -15.68 -2.41 0.22
N ASN A 220 -15.20 -1.38 0.93
CA ASN A 220 -14.39 -0.30 0.38
C ASN A 220 -12.89 -0.66 0.47
N VAL A 221 -12.54 -1.91 0.14
CA VAL A 221 -11.20 -2.44 0.23
C VAL A 221 -10.79 -2.99 -1.12
N LEU A 222 -9.58 -2.70 -1.56
CA LEU A 222 -8.95 -3.31 -2.73
C LEU A 222 -7.72 -4.11 -2.29
N LEU A 223 -7.40 -5.18 -3.00
CA LEU A 223 -6.11 -5.85 -2.89
C LEU A 223 -5.07 -5.02 -3.66
N ASN A 224 -3.91 -4.79 -3.04
CA ASN A 224 -2.77 -4.09 -3.62
C ASN A 224 -1.50 -4.94 -3.58
N THR A 225 -0.79 -4.99 -4.69
CA THR A 225 0.54 -5.59 -4.78
C THR A 225 1.40 -4.84 -5.80
N SER A 226 2.72 -5.02 -5.74
CA SER A 226 3.66 -4.33 -6.65
C SER A 226 3.39 -4.63 -8.12
N PHE A 227 3.59 -3.63 -8.97
CA PHE A 227 3.47 -3.76 -10.43
C PHE A 227 4.70 -4.43 -11.01
N ASN A 228 4.82 -5.75 -10.78
CA ASN A 228 5.89 -6.57 -11.35
C ASN A 228 5.37 -7.97 -11.68
N ILE A 229 5.96 -8.58 -12.69
CA ILE A 229 5.63 -9.93 -13.16
C ILE A 229 6.87 -10.82 -12.96
N ARG A 230 6.70 -12.05 -12.48
CA ARG A 230 7.78 -13.04 -12.31
C ARG A 230 8.98 -12.53 -11.49
N GLY A 231 8.75 -11.63 -10.53
CA GLY A 231 9.82 -11.11 -9.69
C GLY A 231 10.77 -10.09 -10.35
N TYR A 232 10.51 -9.69 -11.61
CA TYR A 232 11.24 -8.59 -12.22
C TYR A 232 10.80 -7.28 -11.57
N PRO A 233 11.70 -6.50 -10.97
CA PRO A 233 11.37 -5.17 -10.48
C PRO A 233 11.02 -4.24 -11.64
N ILE A 234 10.25 -3.22 -11.36
CA ILE A 234 9.95 -2.14 -12.31
C ILE A 234 10.93 -1.02 -12.07
#